data_c36ff7759df9651dd809e0d0f32a4f70
#
_entry.id   c36ff7759df9651dd809e0d0f32a4f70
#
_cell.length_a   1.000
_cell.length_b   1.000
_cell.length_c   1.000
_cell.angle_alpha   90.00
_cell.angle_beta   90.00
_cell.angle_gamma   90.00
#
_symmetry.space_group_name_H-M   'P 1'
#
loop_
_entity.id
_entity.type
_entity.pdbx_description
1 polymer ?
#
loop_
_entity_poly.entity_id
_entity_poly.type
_entity_poly.pdbx_seq_one_letter_code
_entity_poly.pdbx_strand_id
1 'polypeptide(L)'
;MSGAGLAFLWFMGVVRDRFGEHEDRFFATVFLGSGLLFLAMLFASGAMAGGLISILVHGEAPADLLVAGSYAFGRTVTYEIMNIYAIKMAGVFMISTCTIFVRTRVVPRWIGLLGYALALLLLMSIGYLTWVSLVFPLWVLLVSVFILVENYRGKTDPVPVPGIHFS
;
A
#
# COMPACT_ATOMS: atom_id res chain seq x y z
N MET A 1 -13.72 -7.37 -0.83
CA MET A 1 -12.58 -6.57 -1.30
C MET A 1 -12.62 -5.07 -0.94
N SER A 2 -13.78 -4.47 -0.71
CA SER A 2 -13.92 -3.04 -0.33
C SER A 2 -13.26 -2.66 1.01
N GLY A 3 -13.25 -3.54 2.00
CA GLY A 3 -12.69 -3.25 3.32
C GLY A 3 -11.18 -3.01 3.34
N ALA A 4 -10.42 -3.78 2.55
CA ALA A 4 -8.97 -3.60 2.46
C ALA A 4 -8.59 -2.26 1.79
N GLY A 5 -9.36 -1.83 0.78
CA GLY A 5 -9.16 -0.53 0.13
C GLY A 5 -9.45 0.64 1.08
N LEU A 6 -10.52 0.55 1.88
CA LEU A 6 -10.84 1.55 2.89
C LEU A 6 -9.79 1.62 3.99
N ALA A 7 -9.31 0.47 4.48
CA ALA A 7 -8.24 0.41 5.47
C ALA A 7 -6.93 1.03 4.93
N PHE A 8 -6.62 0.80 3.66
CA PHE A 8 -5.46 1.40 3.01
C PHE A 8 -5.59 2.92 2.83
N LEU A 9 -6.76 3.42 2.44
CA LEU A 9 -7.02 4.86 2.37
C LEU A 9 -6.89 5.52 3.75
N TRP A 10 -7.40 4.87 4.79
CA TRP A 10 -7.24 5.38 6.15
C TRP A 10 -5.79 5.39 6.61
N PHE A 11 -5.04 4.32 6.30
CA PHE A 11 -3.59 4.28 6.52
C PHE A 11 -2.88 5.46 5.84
N MET A 12 -3.19 5.74 4.56
CA MET A 12 -2.65 6.90 3.84
C MET A 12 -2.99 8.22 4.52
N GLY A 13 -4.22 8.38 5.01
CA GLY A 13 -4.65 9.56 5.76
C GLY A 13 -3.87 9.75 7.06
N VAL A 14 -3.72 8.68 7.87
CA VAL A 14 -2.97 8.72 9.13
C VAL A 14 -1.49 9.02 8.89
N VAL A 15 -0.88 8.41 7.88
CA VAL A 15 0.51 8.68 7.52
C VAL A 15 0.69 10.13 7.08
N ARG A 16 -0.23 10.65 6.26
CA ARG A 16 -0.20 12.06 5.82
C ARG A 16 -0.32 13.04 6.97
N ASP A 17 -1.19 12.79 7.94
CA ASP A 17 -1.37 13.66 9.12
C ASP A 17 -0.10 13.75 9.97
N ARG A 18 0.75 12.72 9.95
CA ARG A 18 2.04 12.70 10.66
C ARG A 18 3.16 13.49 10.00
N PHE A 19 2.99 13.90 8.75
CA PHE A 19 4.07 14.56 8.00
C PHE A 19 4.28 16.03 8.36
N GLY A 20 3.32 16.75 8.92
CA GLY A 20 3.44 18.13 9.35
C GLY A 20 3.69 19.14 8.22
N GLU A 21 3.83 20.43 8.58
CA GLU A 21 3.92 21.56 7.63
C GLU A 21 5.26 21.68 6.86
N HIS A 22 6.28 20.86 7.19
CA HIS A 22 7.62 20.94 6.60
C HIS A 22 7.84 19.94 5.47
N GLU A 23 6.77 19.39 4.91
CA GLU A 23 6.84 18.37 3.87
C GLU A 23 7.20 18.97 2.51
N ASP A 24 8.19 18.34 1.84
CA ASP A 24 8.47 18.58 0.43
C ASP A 24 7.22 18.20 -0.39
N ARG A 25 6.55 19.19 -0.98
CA ARG A 25 5.30 19.03 -1.76
C ARG A 25 5.42 17.94 -2.84
N PHE A 26 6.63 17.72 -3.33
CA PHE A 26 6.92 16.69 -4.32
C PHE A 26 6.68 15.28 -3.75
N PHE A 27 7.27 14.97 -2.59
CA PHE A 27 7.11 13.63 -1.99
C PHE A 27 5.69 13.36 -1.54
N ALA A 28 4.99 14.36 -1.02
CA ALA A 28 3.57 14.25 -0.70
C ALA A 28 2.73 13.90 -1.93
N THR A 29 3.01 14.54 -3.07
CA THR A 29 2.31 14.28 -4.33
C THR A 29 2.60 12.88 -4.84
N VAL A 30 3.87 12.45 -4.84
CA VAL A 30 4.26 11.11 -5.30
C VAL A 30 3.68 10.02 -4.37
N PHE A 31 3.70 10.24 -3.06
CA PHE A 31 3.08 9.36 -2.07
C PHE A 31 1.59 9.17 -2.35
N LEU A 32 0.85 10.27 -2.44
CA LEU A 32 -0.60 10.23 -2.68
C LEU A 32 -0.91 9.62 -4.05
N GLY A 33 -0.22 10.06 -5.10
CA GLY A 33 -0.43 9.60 -6.46
C GLY A 33 -0.14 8.11 -6.64
N SER A 34 0.98 7.62 -6.12
CA SER A 34 1.34 6.19 -6.21
C SER A 34 0.40 5.31 -5.40
N GLY A 35 -0.03 5.77 -4.22
CA GLY A 35 -1.01 5.06 -3.41
C GLY A 35 -2.39 4.96 -4.06
N LEU A 36 -2.89 6.05 -4.66
CA LEU A 36 -4.15 6.06 -5.39
C LEU A 36 -4.08 5.19 -6.66
N LEU A 37 -2.97 5.24 -7.41
CA LEU A 37 -2.76 4.37 -8.57
C LEU A 37 -2.71 2.90 -8.17
N PHE A 38 -2.01 2.56 -7.10
CA PHE A 38 -2.01 1.21 -6.56
C PHE A 38 -3.44 0.73 -6.24
N LEU A 39 -4.22 1.55 -5.55
CA LEU A 39 -5.60 1.24 -5.20
C LEU A 39 -6.49 1.10 -6.42
N ALA A 40 -6.36 1.98 -7.41
CA ALA A 40 -7.08 1.91 -8.67
C ALA A 40 -6.78 0.61 -9.43
N MET A 41 -5.51 0.19 -9.48
CA MET A 41 -5.11 -1.09 -10.11
C MET A 41 -5.69 -2.30 -9.37
N LEU A 42 -5.73 -2.27 -8.03
CA LEU A 42 -6.37 -3.33 -7.24
C LEU A 42 -7.87 -3.42 -7.50
N PHE A 43 -8.57 -2.29 -7.57
CA PHE A 43 -10.01 -2.30 -7.86
C PHE A 43 -10.30 -2.73 -9.29
N ALA A 44 -9.53 -2.27 -10.26
CA ALA A 44 -9.67 -2.68 -11.65
C ALA A 44 -9.46 -4.20 -11.81
N SER A 45 -8.37 -4.72 -11.23
CA SER A 45 -8.09 -6.16 -11.22
C SER A 45 -9.21 -6.96 -10.52
N GLY A 46 -9.69 -6.47 -9.38
CA GLY A 46 -10.78 -7.09 -8.64
C GLY A 46 -12.11 -7.10 -9.41
N ALA A 47 -12.43 -6.01 -10.10
CA ALA A 47 -13.62 -5.92 -10.94
C ALA A 47 -13.55 -6.90 -12.13
N MET A 48 -12.41 -6.98 -12.80
CA MET A 48 -12.18 -7.92 -13.90
C MET A 48 -12.25 -9.38 -13.42
N ALA A 49 -11.63 -9.70 -12.28
CA ALA A 49 -11.72 -11.02 -11.69
C ALA A 49 -13.16 -11.39 -11.32
N GLY A 50 -13.92 -10.44 -10.75
CA GLY A 50 -15.34 -10.63 -10.42
C GLY A 50 -16.18 -10.89 -11.67
N GLY A 51 -15.93 -10.15 -12.74
CA GLY A 51 -16.59 -10.38 -14.04
C GLY A 51 -16.31 -11.78 -14.61
N LEU A 52 -15.05 -12.22 -14.55
CA LEU A 52 -14.68 -13.58 -15.00
C LEU A 52 -15.35 -14.67 -14.16
N ILE A 53 -15.40 -14.50 -12.84
CA ILE A 53 -16.10 -15.46 -11.95
C ILE A 53 -17.60 -15.49 -12.25
N SER A 54 -18.21 -14.32 -12.49
CA SER A 54 -19.63 -14.24 -12.83
C SER A 54 -19.96 -15.02 -14.11
N ILE A 55 -19.11 -14.92 -15.13
CA ILE A 55 -19.27 -15.70 -16.37
C ILE A 55 -19.19 -17.22 -16.09
N LEU A 56 -18.28 -17.65 -15.21
CA LEU A 56 -18.13 -19.07 -14.87
C LEU A 56 -19.30 -19.62 -14.05
N VAL A 57 -19.88 -18.81 -13.16
CA VAL A 57 -20.92 -19.26 -12.21
C VAL A 57 -22.32 -19.21 -12.85
N HIS A 58 -22.59 -18.20 -13.67
CA HIS A 58 -23.91 -17.96 -14.27
C HIS A 58 -23.94 -18.25 -15.77
N GLY A 59 -22.78 -18.57 -16.36
CA GLY A 59 -22.65 -18.70 -17.78
C GLY A 59 -23.23 -20.02 -18.28
N GLU A 60 -24.27 -19.91 -19.07
CA GLU A 60 -24.42 -20.72 -20.25
C GLU A 60 -23.20 -20.42 -21.14
N ALA A 61 -22.05 -21.00 -20.81
CA ALA A 61 -20.83 -20.82 -21.58
C ALA A 61 -21.06 -21.54 -22.93
N PRO A 62 -21.33 -20.82 -24.02
CA PRO A 62 -21.35 -21.46 -25.33
C PRO A 62 -19.93 -22.02 -25.54
N ALA A 63 -19.87 -23.26 -26.06
CA ALA A 63 -18.60 -23.93 -26.35
C ALA A 63 -17.82 -23.29 -27.52
N ASP A 64 -18.04 -21.99 -27.76
CA ASP A 64 -17.47 -21.26 -28.88
C ASP A 64 -16.05 -20.79 -28.53
N LEU A 65 -15.12 -20.99 -29.43
CA LEU A 65 -13.72 -20.54 -29.40
C LEU A 65 -13.58 -19.04 -29.07
N LEU A 66 -14.57 -18.21 -29.43
CA LEU A 66 -14.61 -16.79 -29.14
C LEU A 66 -14.75 -16.51 -27.63
N VAL A 67 -15.57 -17.29 -26.92
CA VAL A 67 -15.75 -17.17 -25.46
C VAL A 67 -14.52 -17.64 -24.73
N ALA A 68 -13.89 -18.73 -25.17
CA ALA A 68 -12.64 -19.22 -24.61
C ALA A 68 -11.50 -18.20 -24.80
N GLY A 69 -11.42 -17.56 -25.96
CA GLY A 69 -10.45 -16.49 -26.23
C GLY A 69 -10.65 -15.23 -25.34
N SER A 70 -11.90 -14.80 -25.18
CA SER A 70 -12.25 -13.67 -24.34
C SER A 70 -11.95 -13.94 -22.87
N TYR A 71 -12.20 -15.16 -22.39
CA TYR A 71 -11.86 -15.58 -21.03
C TYR A 71 -10.35 -15.59 -20.80
N ALA A 72 -9.59 -16.19 -21.72
CA ALA A 72 -8.12 -16.23 -21.63
C ALA A 72 -7.53 -14.82 -21.63
N PHE A 73 -8.02 -13.93 -22.48
CA PHE A 73 -7.61 -12.52 -22.51
C PHE A 73 -7.92 -11.82 -21.19
N GLY A 74 -9.17 -11.91 -20.70
CA GLY A 74 -9.57 -11.28 -19.43
C GLY A 74 -8.74 -11.76 -18.24
N ARG A 75 -8.47 -13.08 -18.17
CA ARG A 75 -7.61 -13.67 -17.15
C ARG A 75 -6.17 -13.11 -17.22
N THR A 76 -5.60 -13.05 -18.42
CA THR A 76 -4.25 -12.52 -18.63
C THR A 76 -4.17 -11.06 -18.23
N VAL A 77 -5.09 -10.22 -18.67
CA VAL A 77 -5.11 -8.79 -18.32
C VAL A 77 -5.27 -8.58 -16.81
N THR A 78 -6.15 -9.35 -16.17
CA THR A 78 -6.31 -9.30 -14.70
C THR A 78 -5.00 -9.63 -13.99
N TYR A 79 -4.32 -10.67 -14.43
CA TYR A 79 -3.04 -11.09 -13.89
C TYR A 79 -1.95 -10.02 -14.07
N GLU A 80 -1.83 -9.45 -15.26
CA GLU A 80 -0.88 -8.39 -15.59
C GLU A 80 -1.10 -7.14 -14.74
N ILE A 81 -2.35 -6.66 -14.65
CA ILE A 81 -2.69 -5.48 -13.83
C ILE A 81 -2.30 -5.72 -12.37
N MET A 82 -2.62 -6.87 -11.81
CA MET A 82 -2.36 -7.17 -10.41
C MET A 82 -0.88 -7.42 -10.12
N ASN A 83 -0.22 -8.26 -10.91
CA ASN A 83 1.11 -8.76 -10.59
C ASN A 83 2.25 -7.90 -11.15
N ILE A 84 1.99 -7.08 -12.15
CA ILE A 84 3.01 -6.20 -12.72
C ILE A 84 2.74 -4.76 -12.30
N TYR A 85 1.62 -4.19 -12.71
CA TYR A 85 1.38 -2.76 -12.50
C TYR A 85 1.12 -2.40 -11.04
N ALA A 86 0.26 -3.14 -10.33
CA ALA A 86 -0.03 -2.85 -8.93
C ALA A 86 1.22 -3.02 -8.05
N ILE A 87 2.02 -4.07 -8.26
CA ILE A 87 3.26 -4.31 -7.50
C ILE A 87 4.28 -3.19 -7.73
N LYS A 88 4.43 -2.71 -8.97
CA LYS A 88 5.33 -1.59 -9.26
C LYS A 88 4.88 -0.29 -8.60
N MET A 89 3.57 -0.01 -8.60
CA MET A 89 3.03 1.16 -7.90
C MET A 89 3.19 1.04 -6.38
N ALA A 90 3.04 -0.16 -5.82
CA ALA A 90 3.35 -0.42 -4.42
C ALA A 90 4.82 -0.13 -4.08
N GLY A 91 5.76 -0.53 -4.95
CA GLY A 91 7.18 -0.21 -4.82
C GLY A 91 7.46 1.30 -4.79
N VAL A 92 6.87 2.05 -5.72
CA VAL A 92 7.00 3.53 -5.77
C VAL A 92 6.41 4.16 -4.52
N PHE A 93 5.25 3.70 -4.07
CA PHE A 93 4.62 4.14 -2.83
C PHE A 93 5.52 3.90 -1.61
N MET A 94 6.12 2.70 -1.51
CA MET A 94 7.05 2.38 -0.42
C MET A 94 8.27 3.29 -0.42
N ILE A 95 8.89 3.57 -1.59
CA ILE A 95 10.04 4.48 -1.69
C ILE A 95 9.66 5.87 -1.18
N SER A 96 8.52 6.40 -1.64
CA SER A 96 8.05 7.73 -1.24
C SER A 96 7.81 7.79 0.27
N THR A 97 7.13 6.79 0.82
CA THR A 97 6.86 6.68 2.26
C THR A 97 8.15 6.59 3.07
N CYS A 98 9.10 5.74 2.65
CA CYS A 98 10.39 5.60 3.33
C CYS A 98 11.19 6.90 3.29
N THR A 99 11.18 7.62 2.16
CA THR A 99 11.86 8.91 2.03
C THR A 99 11.32 9.92 3.04
N ILE A 100 10.00 10.00 3.17
CA ILE A 100 9.35 10.88 4.13
C ILE A 100 9.71 10.47 5.55
N PHE A 101 9.63 9.19 5.90
CA PHE A 101 9.97 8.69 7.24
C PHE A 101 11.42 8.98 7.64
N VAL A 102 12.36 8.83 6.71
CA VAL A 102 13.78 9.12 6.96
C VAL A 102 14.00 10.62 7.17
N ARG A 103 13.30 11.48 6.43
CA ARG A 103 13.39 12.94 6.55
C ARG A 103 12.73 13.48 7.83
N THR A 104 11.53 13.01 8.13
CA THR A 104 10.75 13.47 9.31
C THR A 104 11.19 12.82 10.62
N ARG A 105 12.03 11.77 10.56
CA ARG A 105 12.51 11.01 11.73
C ARG A 105 11.39 10.42 12.60
N VAL A 106 10.20 10.27 12.04
CA VAL A 106 9.03 9.66 12.72
C VAL A 106 9.28 8.18 13.00
N VAL A 107 10.12 7.55 12.20
CA VAL A 107 10.43 6.11 12.29
C VAL A 107 11.96 5.92 12.35
N PRO A 108 12.46 4.93 13.10
CA PRO A 108 13.89 4.62 13.14
C PRO A 108 14.44 4.36 11.74
N ARG A 109 15.64 4.84 11.48
CA ARG A 109 16.28 4.76 10.15
C ARG A 109 16.37 3.34 9.58
N TRP A 110 16.47 2.31 10.43
CA TRP A 110 16.55 0.92 9.99
C TRP A 110 15.24 0.43 9.34
N ILE A 111 14.06 0.89 9.81
CA ILE A 111 12.76 0.56 9.17
C ILE A 111 12.64 1.24 7.80
N GLY A 112 13.12 2.49 7.69
CA GLY A 112 13.19 3.18 6.40
C GLY A 112 14.11 2.45 5.41
N LEU A 113 15.30 2.03 5.86
CA LEU A 113 16.27 1.31 5.02
C LEU A 113 15.72 -0.06 4.58
N LEU A 114 15.09 -0.79 5.50
CA LEU A 114 14.42 -2.05 5.19
C LEU A 114 13.30 -1.84 4.16
N GLY A 115 12.52 -0.78 4.30
CA GLY A 115 11.48 -0.42 3.33
C GLY A 115 12.05 -0.11 1.94
N TYR A 116 13.20 0.57 1.83
CA TYR A 116 13.88 0.79 0.55
C TYR A 116 14.34 -0.52 -0.10
N ALA A 117 14.91 -1.44 0.69
CA ALA A 117 15.36 -2.74 0.18
C ALA A 117 14.15 -3.56 -0.34
N LEU A 118 13.05 -3.59 0.40
CA LEU A 118 11.82 -4.27 -0.01
C LEU A 118 11.17 -3.61 -1.24
N ALA A 119 11.17 -2.27 -1.31
CA ALA A 119 10.67 -1.53 -2.46
C ALA A 119 11.47 -1.82 -3.73
N LEU A 120 12.81 -1.87 -3.61
CA LEU A 120 13.69 -2.25 -4.72
C LEU A 120 13.42 -3.68 -5.19
N LEU A 121 13.22 -4.60 -4.24
CA LEU A 121 12.83 -5.98 -4.54
C LEU A 121 11.50 -6.04 -5.31
N LEU A 122 10.49 -5.26 -4.90
CA LEU A 122 9.21 -5.16 -5.61
C LEU A 122 9.37 -4.61 -7.03
N LEU A 123 10.19 -3.57 -7.21
CA LEU A 123 10.43 -2.95 -8.51
C LEU A 123 11.22 -3.86 -9.47
N MET A 124 12.19 -4.61 -8.95
CA MET A 124 13.01 -5.54 -9.72
C MET A 124 12.32 -6.88 -9.94
N SER A 125 11.27 -7.19 -9.18
CA SER A 125 10.50 -8.42 -9.33
C SER A 125 9.81 -8.45 -10.70
N ILE A 126 10.11 -9.49 -11.47
CA ILE A 126 9.48 -9.80 -12.75
C ILE A 126 8.40 -10.84 -12.47
N GLY A 127 7.24 -10.43 -11.95
CA GLY A 127 5.95 -11.14 -11.97
C GLY A 127 5.86 -12.64 -11.58
N TYR A 128 6.98 -13.34 -11.47
CA TYR A 128 7.00 -14.80 -11.29
C TYR A 128 6.92 -15.28 -9.83
N LEU A 129 7.14 -14.40 -8.85
CA LEU A 129 7.11 -14.80 -7.44
C LEU A 129 5.78 -14.37 -6.79
N THR A 130 4.87 -15.30 -6.61
CA THR A 130 3.57 -15.08 -5.94
C THR A 130 3.73 -14.51 -4.52
N TRP A 131 4.79 -14.88 -3.81
CA TRP A 131 5.12 -14.41 -2.46
C TRP A 131 5.46 -12.91 -2.38
N VAL A 132 5.91 -12.31 -3.48
CA VAL A 132 6.27 -10.88 -3.53
C VAL A 132 5.03 -10.00 -3.29
N SER A 133 3.85 -10.45 -3.66
CA SER A 133 2.60 -9.72 -3.40
C SER A 133 2.29 -9.56 -1.91
N LEU A 134 2.81 -10.43 -1.04
CA LEU A 134 2.63 -10.35 0.41
C LEU A 134 3.61 -9.38 1.09
N VAL A 135 4.72 -9.04 0.43
CA VAL A 135 5.74 -8.13 0.99
C VAL A 135 5.16 -6.77 1.32
N PHE A 136 4.37 -6.22 0.42
CA PHE A 136 3.75 -4.91 0.60
C PHE A 136 2.77 -4.85 1.77
N PRO A 137 1.74 -5.74 1.88
CA PRO A 137 0.83 -5.77 3.01
C PRO A 137 1.54 -5.98 4.35
N LEU A 138 2.55 -6.86 4.40
CA LEU A 138 3.34 -7.11 5.61
C LEU A 138 4.13 -5.86 6.04
N TRP A 139 4.73 -5.15 5.09
CA TRP A 139 5.43 -3.91 5.38
C TRP A 139 4.48 -2.81 5.88
N VAL A 140 3.30 -2.65 5.26
CA VAL A 140 2.26 -1.71 5.71
C VAL A 140 1.81 -2.05 7.13
N LEU A 141 1.62 -3.34 7.44
CA LEU A 141 1.25 -3.81 8.77
C LEU A 141 2.35 -3.49 9.79
N LEU A 142 3.62 -3.76 9.45
CA LEU A 142 4.77 -3.46 10.32
C LEU A 142 4.81 -1.97 10.66
N VAL A 143 4.70 -1.09 9.66
CA VAL A 143 4.69 0.36 9.85
C VAL A 143 3.49 0.79 10.70
N SER A 144 2.30 0.25 10.43
CA SER A 144 1.08 0.57 11.18
C SER A 144 1.20 0.19 12.64
N VAL A 145 1.71 -1.00 12.95
CA VAL A 145 1.94 -1.46 14.33
C VAL A 145 2.99 -0.59 15.02
N PHE A 146 4.08 -0.26 14.31
CA PHE A 146 5.11 0.62 14.87
C PHE A 146 4.55 1.97 15.28
N ILE A 147 3.82 2.65 14.37
CA ILE A 147 3.20 3.96 14.66
C ILE A 147 2.21 3.85 15.83
N LEU A 148 1.45 2.77 15.88
CA LEU A 148 0.48 2.53 16.96
C LEU A 148 1.18 2.41 18.31
N VAL A 149 2.22 1.58 18.41
CA VAL A 149 2.99 1.36 19.64
C VAL A 149 3.66 2.65 20.11
N GLU A 150 4.24 3.42 19.19
CA GLU A 150 4.86 4.72 19.51
C GLU A 150 3.84 5.71 20.07
N ASN A 151 2.65 5.75 19.49
CA ASN A 151 1.57 6.62 19.96
C ASN A 151 1.05 6.23 21.35
N TYR A 152 1.03 4.93 21.67
CA TYR A 152 0.69 4.48 23.03
C TYR A 152 1.76 4.81 24.05
N ARG A 153 3.04 4.69 23.70
CA ARG A 153 4.17 5.03 24.57
C ARG A 153 4.23 6.53 24.87
N GLY A 154 4.06 7.40 23.87
CA GLY A 154 4.07 8.85 24.05
C GLY A 154 2.92 9.40 24.91
N LYS A 155 1.85 8.65 25.11
CA LYS A 155 0.75 9.02 26.02
C LYS A 155 1.00 8.66 27.48
N THR A 156 2.01 7.86 27.77
CA THR A 156 2.29 7.35 29.13
C THR A 156 3.31 8.19 29.89
N ASP A 157 3.97 9.13 29.22
CA ASP A 157 4.87 10.08 29.90
C ASP A 157 4.01 11.19 30.56
N PRO A 158 4.00 11.29 31.91
CA PRO A 158 3.27 12.33 32.60
C PRO A 158 3.90 13.69 32.26
N VAL A 159 3.08 14.63 31.81
CA VAL A 159 3.47 16.03 31.62
C VAL A 159 4.09 16.53 32.94
N PRO A 160 5.34 16.99 32.94
CA PRO A 160 5.94 17.59 34.14
C PRO A 160 5.10 18.82 34.53
N VAL A 161 4.41 18.73 35.66
CA VAL A 161 3.67 19.86 36.21
C VAL A 161 4.70 20.97 36.54
N PRO A 162 4.62 22.17 35.95
CA PRO A 162 5.52 23.26 36.31
C PRO A 162 5.37 23.54 37.81
N GLY A 163 6.46 23.42 38.52
CA GLY A 163 6.49 23.63 39.97
C GLY A 163 5.89 24.98 40.35
N ILE A 164 4.84 24.96 41.15
CA ILE A 164 4.30 26.12 41.84
C ILE A 164 5.30 26.48 42.93
N HIS A 165 6.17 27.44 42.63
CA HIS A 165 6.98 28.10 43.71
C HIS A 165 6.01 28.95 44.52
N PHE A 166 5.64 28.46 45.69
CA PHE A 166 5.12 29.30 46.75
C PHE A 166 6.30 30.07 47.38
N SER A 167 6.33 31.39 47.19
CA SER A 167 7.15 32.34 47.94
C SER A 167 6.37 32.83 49.17
#